data_9ace1e368c50903568cb2cf747cb5282
#
_entry.id   9ace1e368c50903568cb2cf747cb5282
#
_cell.length_a   1.000
_cell.length_b   1.000
_cell.length_c   1.000
_cell.angle_alpha   90.00
_cell.angle_beta   90.00
_cell.angle_gamma   90.00
#
_symmetry.space_group_name_H-M   'P 1'
#
loop_
_entity.id
_entity.type
_entity.pdbx_description
1 polymer ?
#
loop_
_entity_poly.entity_id
_entity_poly.type
_entity_poly.pdbx_seq_one_letter_code
_entity_poly.pdbx_strand_id
1 'polypeptide(L)'
;MLAIVSQKPAPVDTLMAFRQLADTGRNFRDFGCPQPNPKSGHPDGWGIACVGQEGEFYARGPGKATEDPGYEDAVRRLSRVCSPPLSLVAHLRYASKKDTIQERYSHPFRREVDGRVMFFAHNGEIEDFGVRDGNIDSQFIYDRFVESLGTEERPIAEFKQAIAKAKAAIDTEFPRKVESYTFLLIDGDRVIAHRDARTCVPYYTLHETGTDDARVVCSEVLPTLPGRWRMFRNGEFVEIRP
;
A
#
# COMPACT_ATOMS: atom_id res chain seq x y z
N MET A 1 1.22 3.63 4.23
CA MET A 1 1.65 3.09 2.92
C MET A 1 2.70 4.00 2.30
N LEU A 2 3.66 3.43 1.60
CA LEU A 2 4.71 4.14 0.88
C LEU A 2 4.90 3.46 -0.49
N ALA A 3 5.03 4.26 -1.56
CA ALA A 3 5.53 3.80 -2.85
C ALA A 3 6.72 4.67 -3.29
N ILE A 4 7.67 4.06 -3.97
CA ILE A 4 8.84 4.72 -4.54
C ILE A 4 9.06 4.14 -5.94
N VAL A 5 9.20 5.05 -6.90
CA VAL A 5 9.67 4.71 -8.25
C VAL A 5 10.97 5.46 -8.47
N SER A 6 12.04 4.76 -8.83
CA SER A 6 13.38 5.36 -8.82
C SER A 6 14.27 4.83 -9.95
N GLN A 7 15.03 5.74 -10.55
CA GLN A 7 16.18 5.46 -11.43
C GLN A 7 17.47 5.20 -10.65
N LYS A 8 17.43 5.32 -9.31
CA LYS A 8 18.55 5.10 -8.39
C LYS A 8 18.28 3.90 -7.50
N PRO A 9 19.31 3.35 -6.85
CA PRO A 9 19.14 2.26 -5.87
C PRO A 9 18.09 2.58 -4.80
N ALA A 10 17.48 1.54 -4.25
CA ALA A 10 16.42 1.67 -3.25
C ALA A 10 16.86 2.59 -2.08
N PRO A 11 16.05 3.61 -1.74
CA PRO A 11 16.43 4.61 -0.75
C PRO A 11 16.25 4.05 0.67
N VAL A 12 17.29 3.42 1.19
CA VAL A 12 17.34 2.80 2.53
C VAL A 12 16.89 3.79 3.62
N ASP A 13 17.41 5.02 3.59
CA ASP A 13 17.07 6.05 4.59
C ASP A 13 15.57 6.40 4.58
N THR A 14 14.95 6.40 3.41
CA THR A 14 13.50 6.62 3.29
C THR A 14 12.70 5.48 3.92
N LEU A 15 13.11 4.23 3.70
CA LEU A 15 12.46 3.07 4.32
C LEU A 15 12.66 3.06 5.83
N MET A 16 13.84 3.46 6.32
CA MET A 16 14.10 3.58 7.76
C MET A 16 13.33 4.74 8.40
N ALA A 17 13.13 5.84 7.70
CA ALA A 17 12.24 6.92 8.14
C ALA A 17 10.77 6.48 8.14
N PHE A 18 10.32 5.79 7.09
CA PHE A 18 8.97 5.24 7.01
C PHE A 18 8.66 4.25 8.14
N ARG A 19 9.65 3.42 8.54
CA ARG A 19 9.56 2.49 9.68
C ARG A 19 9.08 3.16 10.96
N GLN A 20 9.45 4.43 11.20
CA GLN A 20 9.10 5.16 12.42
C GLN A 20 7.59 5.41 12.54
N LEU A 21 6.85 5.37 11.44
CA LEU A 21 5.39 5.46 11.48
C LEU A 21 4.72 4.24 12.14
N ALA A 22 5.46 3.16 12.39
CA ALA A 22 4.97 2.08 13.24
C ALA A 22 4.72 2.53 14.68
N ASP A 23 5.46 3.54 15.14
CA ASP A 23 5.30 4.15 16.48
C ASP A 23 4.48 5.45 16.42
N THR A 24 4.75 6.30 15.43
CA THR A 24 4.31 7.70 15.40
C THR A 24 3.25 7.99 14.34
N GLY A 25 2.90 7.00 13.50
CA GLY A 25 1.89 7.16 12.46
C GLY A 25 0.55 7.57 13.04
N ARG A 26 -0.11 8.50 12.36
CA ARG A 26 -1.42 9.03 12.77
C ARG A 26 -2.52 7.99 12.57
N ASN A 27 -3.53 8.06 13.40
CA ASN A 27 -4.69 7.19 13.35
C ASN A 27 -6.00 8.00 13.36
N PHE A 28 -7.14 7.34 13.28
CA PHE A 28 -8.46 8.00 13.19
C PHE A 28 -8.70 9.07 14.23
N ARG A 29 -8.25 8.84 15.47
CA ARG A 29 -8.47 9.79 16.60
C ARG A 29 -7.77 11.13 16.36
N ASP A 30 -6.62 11.13 15.68
CA ASP A 30 -5.88 12.36 15.38
C ASP A 30 -6.64 13.27 14.40
N PHE A 31 -7.66 12.73 13.77
CA PHE A 31 -8.56 13.42 12.83
C PHE A 31 -9.99 13.57 13.37
N GLY A 32 -10.22 13.24 14.64
CA GLY A 32 -11.56 13.31 15.26
C GLY A 32 -12.53 12.24 14.76
N CYS A 33 -12.04 11.17 14.13
CA CYS A 33 -12.86 10.07 13.64
C CYS A 33 -13.00 8.98 14.72
N PRO A 34 -14.16 8.29 14.80
CA PRO A 34 -14.33 7.16 15.71
C PRO A 34 -13.31 6.07 15.43
N GLN A 35 -12.71 5.51 16.46
CA GLN A 35 -11.76 4.40 16.36
C GLN A 35 -11.97 3.40 17.48
N PRO A 36 -12.49 2.20 17.18
CA PRO A 36 -12.48 1.11 18.13
C PRO A 36 -11.03 0.66 18.41
N ASN A 37 -10.72 0.36 19.67
CA ASN A 37 -9.40 -0.15 20.09
C ASN A 37 -8.20 0.71 19.64
N PRO A 38 -8.12 1.99 20.04
CA PRO A 38 -7.07 2.89 19.58
C PRO A 38 -5.69 2.42 20.00
N LYS A 39 -4.76 2.40 19.03
CA LYS A 39 -3.33 2.12 19.22
C LYS A 39 -2.53 3.35 18.79
N SER A 40 -1.30 3.46 19.27
CA SER A 40 -0.36 4.42 18.72
C SER A 40 0.32 3.84 17.48
N GLY A 41 0.45 4.61 16.43
CA GLY A 41 1.11 4.19 15.19
C GLY A 41 0.44 3.02 14.46
N HIS A 42 1.25 2.26 13.73
CA HIS A 42 0.82 1.11 12.92
C HIS A 42 1.60 -0.16 13.33
N PRO A 43 1.30 -0.79 14.49
CA PRO A 43 2.16 -1.78 15.12
C PRO A 43 1.91 -3.24 14.72
N ASP A 44 0.98 -3.54 13.82
CA ASP A 44 0.41 -4.89 13.66
C ASP A 44 0.89 -5.64 12.42
N GLY A 45 2.01 -5.24 11.86
CA GLY A 45 2.65 -5.87 10.73
C GLY A 45 3.32 -4.88 9.79
N TRP A 46 4.19 -5.42 8.97
CA TRP A 46 4.91 -4.67 7.95
C TRP A 46 5.13 -5.53 6.69
N GLY A 47 5.41 -4.88 5.59
CA GLY A 47 5.93 -5.54 4.41
C GLY A 47 6.49 -4.58 3.39
N ILE A 48 7.38 -5.13 2.55
CA ILE A 48 8.11 -4.44 1.50
C ILE A 48 8.08 -5.33 0.26
N ALA A 49 7.66 -4.77 -0.87
CA ALA A 49 7.75 -5.38 -2.18
C ALA A 49 8.47 -4.43 -3.13
N CYS A 50 9.30 -4.97 -4.00
CA CYS A 50 10.00 -4.22 -5.03
C CYS A 50 10.07 -5.06 -6.32
N VAL A 51 9.87 -4.40 -7.45
CA VAL A 51 10.19 -4.92 -8.78
C VAL A 51 11.30 -4.06 -9.34
N GLY A 52 12.41 -4.66 -9.68
CA GLY A 52 13.57 -4.01 -10.28
C GLY A 52 13.99 -4.71 -11.58
N GLN A 53 15.05 -4.21 -12.19
CA GLN A 53 15.52 -4.71 -13.48
C GLN A 53 15.84 -6.22 -13.49
N GLU A 54 16.35 -6.76 -12.38
CA GLU A 54 16.81 -8.14 -12.27
C GLU A 54 15.80 -9.09 -11.60
N GLY A 55 14.62 -8.58 -11.22
CA GLY A 55 13.59 -9.39 -10.59
C GLY A 55 12.83 -8.69 -9.46
N GLU A 56 12.23 -9.50 -8.60
CA GLU A 56 11.41 -9.01 -7.49
C GLU A 56 12.04 -9.28 -6.13
N PHE A 57 11.74 -8.41 -5.18
CA PHE A 57 11.99 -8.61 -3.76
C PHE A 57 10.66 -8.57 -3.00
N TYR A 58 10.50 -9.46 -2.03
CA TYR A 58 9.31 -9.50 -1.20
C TYR A 58 9.62 -9.98 0.22
N ALA A 59 9.22 -9.21 1.22
CA ALA A 59 9.35 -9.56 2.62
C ALA A 59 8.19 -8.99 3.45
N ARG A 60 7.75 -9.71 4.46
CA ARG A 60 6.69 -9.32 5.40
C ARG A 60 6.99 -9.82 6.80
N GLY A 61 6.35 -9.20 7.80
CA GLY A 61 6.34 -9.66 9.17
C GLY A 61 5.05 -9.26 9.89
N PRO A 62 4.63 -10.01 10.92
CA PRO A 62 3.39 -9.76 11.67
C PRO A 62 3.56 -8.75 12.81
N GLY A 63 4.80 -8.41 13.15
CA GLY A 63 5.15 -7.57 14.30
C GLY A 63 5.28 -6.09 13.94
N LYS A 64 5.56 -5.30 14.96
CA LYS A 64 5.84 -3.89 14.84
C LYS A 64 7.19 -3.67 14.17
N ALA A 65 7.22 -2.92 13.08
CA ALA A 65 8.43 -2.75 12.26
C ALA A 65 9.64 -2.20 13.05
N THR A 66 9.42 -1.34 14.05
CA THR A 66 10.49 -0.78 14.88
C THR A 66 11.07 -1.77 15.90
N GLU A 67 10.37 -2.83 16.20
CA GLU A 67 10.77 -3.88 17.15
C GLU A 67 11.18 -5.18 16.47
N ASP A 68 10.86 -5.34 15.17
CA ASP A 68 11.16 -6.53 14.40
C ASP A 68 12.49 -6.38 13.64
N PRO A 69 13.55 -7.13 14.02
CA PRO A 69 14.83 -7.10 13.30
C PRO A 69 14.70 -7.56 11.84
N GLY A 70 13.66 -8.33 11.50
CA GLY A 70 13.36 -8.75 10.14
C GLY A 70 13.12 -7.59 9.19
N TYR A 71 12.61 -6.44 9.68
CA TYR A 71 12.43 -5.26 8.86
C TYR A 71 13.76 -4.69 8.35
N GLU A 72 14.74 -4.51 9.26
CA GLU A 72 16.07 -4.01 8.87
C GLU A 72 16.81 -4.98 7.96
N ASP A 73 16.69 -6.28 8.22
CA ASP A 73 17.25 -7.31 7.35
C ASP A 73 16.62 -7.29 5.96
N ALA A 74 15.30 -7.09 5.88
CA ALA A 74 14.60 -6.92 4.61
C ALA A 74 15.10 -5.70 3.83
N VAL A 75 15.27 -4.55 4.50
CA VAL A 75 15.79 -3.32 3.88
C VAL A 75 17.23 -3.52 3.37
N ARG A 76 18.10 -4.16 4.17
CA ARG A 76 19.48 -4.48 3.76
C ARG A 76 19.54 -5.44 2.58
N ARG A 77 18.67 -6.44 2.53
CA ARG A 77 18.59 -7.40 1.42
C ARG A 77 18.03 -6.74 0.16
N LEU A 78 16.99 -5.94 0.29
CA LEU A 78 16.40 -5.19 -0.81
C LEU A 78 17.44 -4.38 -1.59
N SER A 79 18.30 -3.64 -0.89
CA SER A 79 19.34 -2.80 -1.52
C SER A 79 20.40 -3.58 -2.29
N ARG A 80 20.52 -4.89 -2.06
CA ARG A 80 21.45 -5.79 -2.76
C ARG A 80 20.80 -6.55 -3.92
N VAL A 81 19.48 -6.75 -3.88
CA VAL A 81 18.74 -7.61 -4.81
C VAL A 81 17.98 -6.81 -5.86
N CYS A 82 17.48 -5.64 -5.49
CA CYS A 82 16.60 -4.84 -6.33
C CYS A 82 17.39 -3.70 -7.00
N SER A 83 17.78 -3.91 -8.25
CA SER A 83 18.52 -2.93 -9.06
C SER A 83 17.57 -1.95 -9.76
N PRO A 84 17.97 -0.66 -9.90
CA PRO A 84 17.19 0.32 -10.65
C PRO A 84 17.22 0.05 -12.16
N PRO A 85 16.22 0.50 -12.93
CA PRO A 85 15.02 1.21 -12.47
C PRO A 85 14.13 0.30 -11.63
N LEU A 86 13.51 0.86 -10.60
CA LEU A 86 12.72 0.08 -9.66
C LEU A 86 11.38 0.73 -9.26
N SER A 87 10.42 -0.14 -8.95
CA SER A 87 9.13 0.19 -8.34
C SER A 87 9.00 -0.54 -7.01
N LEU A 88 8.75 0.21 -5.93
CA LEU A 88 8.69 -0.30 -4.56
C LEU A 88 7.38 0.11 -3.89
N VAL A 89 6.78 -0.80 -3.13
CA VAL A 89 5.66 -0.52 -2.21
C VAL A 89 5.98 -1.10 -0.84
N ALA A 90 5.81 -0.28 0.20
CA ALA A 90 5.92 -0.69 1.59
C ALA A 90 4.64 -0.34 2.37
N HIS A 91 4.34 -1.12 3.39
CA HIS A 91 3.18 -0.94 4.24
C HIS A 91 3.51 -1.21 5.70
N LEU A 92 2.94 -0.39 6.59
CA LEU A 92 2.87 -0.63 8.02
C LEU A 92 1.40 -0.81 8.38
N ARG A 93 1.07 -1.91 9.02
CA ARG A 93 -0.31 -2.34 9.21
C ARG A 93 -0.86 -1.90 10.56
N TYR A 94 -2.10 -1.43 10.53
CA TYR A 94 -2.98 -1.32 11.68
C TYR A 94 -4.10 -2.35 11.50
N ALA A 95 -4.18 -3.36 12.35
CA ALA A 95 -5.19 -4.40 12.28
C ALA A 95 -6.42 -4.03 13.13
N SER A 96 -7.61 -4.03 12.54
CA SER A 96 -8.88 -3.83 13.26
C SER A 96 -9.18 -4.99 14.21
N LYS A 97 -8.71 -6.21 13.90
CA LYS A 97 -8.91 -7.42 14.70
C LYS A 97 -7.58 -8.08 15.08
N LYS A 98 -7.40 -8.40 16.36
CA LYS A 98 -6.15 -8.97 16.89
C LYS A 98 -5.80 -10.34 16.32
N ASP A 99 -6.78 -11.18 16.03
CA ASP A 99 -6.63 -12.52 15.45
C ASP A 99 -6.09 -12.48 14.01
N THR A 100 -6.13 -11.31 13.36
CA THR A 100 -5.55 -11.06 12.05
C THR A 100 -4.11 -10.52 12.09
N ILE A 101 -3.46 -10.45 13.26
CA ILE A 101 -2.04 -10.06 13.37
C ILE A 101 -1.19 -11.29 13.02
N GLN A 102 -1.03 -11.53 11.73
CA GLN A 102 -0.30 -12.66 11.15
C GLN A 102 0.39 -12.18 9.86
N GLU A 103 1.54 -12.78 9.54
CA GLU A 103 2.32 -12.42 8.34
C GLU A 103 1.48 -12.48 7.06
N ARG A 104 0.65 -13.51 6.90
CA ARG A 104 -0.19 -13.68 5.70
C ARG A 104 -1.18 -12.55 5.45
N TYR A 105 -1.48 -11.74 6.48
CA TYR A 105 -2.36 -10.57 6.41
C TYR A 105 -1.59 -9.25 6.37
N SER A 106 -0.25 -9.28 6.41
CA SER A 106 0.57 -8.09 6.22
C SER A 106 0.67 -7.74 4.73
N HIS A 107 0.37 -6.47 4.40
CA HIS A 107 0.55 -5.95 3.05
C HIS A 107 2.04 -5.73 2.74
N PRO A 108 2.45 -5.63 1.45
CA PRO A 108 1.63 -5.81 0.24
C PRO A 108 1.24 -7.26 0.01
N PHE A 109 0.13 -7.49 -0.73
CA PHE A 109 -0.25 -8.83 -1.18
C PHE A 109 0.27 -9.08 -2.58
N ARG A 110 0.87 -10.25 -2.82
CA ARG A 110 1.38 -10.67 -4.13
C ARG A 110 0.34 -11.47 -4.90
N ARG A 111 0.20 -11.17 -6.18
CA ARG A 111 -0.45 -12.02 -7.18
C ARG A 111 0.43 -12.08 -8.42
N GLU A 112 0.33 -13.20 -9.13
CA GLU A 112 0.94 -13.39 -10.44
C GLU A 112 -0.11 -13.97 -11.38
N VAL A 113 -0.28 -13.32 -12.52
CA VAL A 113 -1.24 -13.71 -13.54
C VAL A 113 -0.52 -13.70 -14.88
N ASP A 114 -0.34 -14.89 -15.48
CA ASP A 114 0.37 -15.08 -16.76
C ASP A 114 1.76 -14.43 -16.81
N GLY A 115 2.53 -14.58 -15.72
CA GLY A 115 3.87 -14.01 -15.58
C GLY A 115 3.92 -12.54 -15.21
N ARG A 116 2.78 -11.86 -15.13
CA ARG A 116 2.68 -10.47 -14.65
C ARG A 116 2.56 -10.45 -13.14
N VAL A 117 3.58 -9.93 -12.48
CA VAL A 117 3.63 -9.81 -11.02
C VAL A 117 2.99 -8.51 -10.57
N MET A 118 2.14 -8.60 -9.55
CA MET A 118 1.46 -7.47 -8.95
C MET A 118 1.57 -7.50 -7.42
N PHE A 119 1.77 -6.32 -6.80
CA PHE A 119 1.80 -6.17 -5.35
C PHE A 119 0.84 -5.06 -4.91
N PHE A 120 -0.04 -5.36 -3.97
CA PHE A 120 -1.13 -4.47 -3.55
C PHE A 120 -1.04 -4.14 -2.07
N ALA A 121 -1.05 -2.85 -1.75
CA ALA A 121 -1.19 -2.31 -0.41
C ALA A 121 -2.42 -1.41 -0.32
N HIS A 122 -3.27 -1.61 0.68
CA HIS A 122 -4.56 -0.98 0.84
C HIS A 122 -4.70 -0.32 2.22
N ASN A 123 -5.25 0.88 2.25
CA ASN A 123 -5.77 1.55 3.42
C ASN A 123 -7.29 1.68 3.29
N GLY A 124 -8.00 0.96 4.09
CA GLY A 124 -9.46 0.90 4.12
C GLY A 124 -9.93 -0.33 4.86
N GLU A 125 -11.22 -0.41 5.06
CA GLU A 125 -11.89 -1.56 5.68
C GLU A 125 -13.26 -1.77 5.02
N ILE A 126 -13.70 -3.03 4.94
CA ILE A 126 -15.12 -3.37 4.75
C ILE A 126 -15.67 -3.72 6.13
N GLU A 127 -16.54 -2.86 6.65
CA GLU A 127 -17.15 -3.01 7.97
C GLU A 127 -17.80 -4.40 8.12
N ASP A 128 -17.53 -5.07 9.25
CA ASP A 128 -18.02 -6.42 9.57
C ASP A 128 -17.54 -7.55 8.64
N PHE A 129 -16.56 -7.31 7.75
CA PHE A 129 -16.06 -8.36 6.86
C PHE A 129 -15.46 -9.53 7.63
N GLY A 130 -14.56 -9.24 8.55
CA GLY A 130 -13.84 -10.26 9.31
C GLY A 130 -12.82 -11.04 8.49
N VAL A 131 -12.85 -12.36 8.63
CA VAL A 131 -12.07 -13.29 7.79
C VAL A 131 -13.07 -14.21 7.07
N ARG A 132 -12.99 -14.27 5.73
CA ARG A 132 -13.84 -15.11 4.88
C ARG A 132 -12.95 -15.94 3.96
N ASP A 133 -13.15 -17.24 3.94
CA ASP A 133 -12.34 -18.18 3.14
C ASP A 133 -10.83 -18.01 3.35
N GLY A 134 -10.42 -17.65 4.58
CA GLY A 134 -9.04 -17.41 4.96
C GLY A 134 -8.48 -16.04 4.56
N ASN A 135 -9.27 -15.18 3.93
CA ASN A 135 -8.88 -13.84 3.48
C ASN A 135 -9.49 -12.74 4.37
N ILE A 136 -8.74 -11.66 4.58
CA ILE A 136 -9.27 -10.40 5.09
C ILE A 136 -9.85 -9.57 3.92
N ASP A 137 -10.58 -8.51 4.25
CA ASP A 137 -11.22 -7.60 3.31
C ASP A 137 -10.28 -7.03 2.23
N SER A 138 -9.08 -6.64 2.60
CA SER A 138 -8.08 -6.12 1.66
C SER A 138 -7.62 -7.16 0.64
N GLN A 139 -7.54 -8.45 1.01
CA GLN A 139 -7.24 -9.53 0.08
C GLN A 139 -8.44 -9.79 -0.85
N PHE A 140 -9.65 -9.78 -0.32
CA PHE A 140 -10.88 -9.88 -1.10
C PHE A 140 -10.99 -8.74 -2.13
N ILE A 141 -10.76 -7.47 -1.72
CA ILE A 141 -10.75 -6.32 -2.63
C ILE A 141 -9.71 -6.53 -3.74
N TYR A 142 -8.52 -6.99 -3.36
CA TYR A 142 -7.44 -7.23 -4.32
C TYR A 142 -7.82 -8.33 -5.33
N ASP A 143 -8.39 -9.43 -4.89
CA ASP A 143 -8.82 -10.51 -5.78
C ASP A 143 -9.87 -10.00 -6.79
N ARG A 144 -10.86 -9.21 -6.36
CA ARG A 144 -11.83 -8.57 -7.25
C ARG A 144 -11.19 -7.60 -8.26
N PHE A 145 -10.14 -6.88 -7.85
CA PHE A 145 -9.40 -6.01 -8.76
C PHE A 145 -8.65 -6.83 -9.80
N VAL A 146 -7.93 -7.87 -9.40
CA VAL A 146 -7.20 -8.76 -10.31
C VAL A 146 -8.13 -9.42 -11.33
N GLU A 147 -9.29 -9.95 -10.88
CA GLU A 147 -10.31 -10.50 -11.77
C GLU A 147 -10.78 -9.50 -12.83
N SER A 148 -10.93 -8.23 -12.45
CA SER A 148 -11.38 -7.18 -13.38
C SER A 148 -10.27 -6.66 -14.29
N LEU A 149 -9.01 -6.69 -13.85
CA LEU A 149 -7.86 -6.27 -14.62
C LEU A 149 -7.47 -7.29 -15.70
N GLY A 150 -7.72 -8.58 -15.46
CA GLY A 150 -7.33 -9.65 -16.38
C GLY A 150 -5.82 -9.86 -16.45
N THR A 151 -5.35 -10.49 -17.53
CA THR A 151 -3.97 -10.99 -17.65
C THR A 151 -3.00 -9.97 -18.24
N GLU A 152 -3.47 -9.05 -19.08
CA GLU A 152 -2.62 -8.09 -19.78
C GLU A 152 -2.49 -6.75 -19.03
N GLU A 153 -1.36 -6.09 -19.20
CA GLU A 153 -1.20 -4.72 -18.77
C GLU A 153 -2.14 -3.81 -19.56
N ARG A 154 -2.94 -3.00 -18.84
CA ARG A 154 -3.91 -2.10 -19.45
C ARG A 154 -3.40 -0.66 -19.46
N PRO A 155 -3.72 0.12 -20.51
CA PRO A 155 -3.60 1.57 -20.45
C PRO A 155 -4.33 2.12 -19.23
N ILE A 156 -3.84 3.21 -18.65
CA ILE A 156 -4.39 3.76 -17.39
C ILE A 156 -5.90 4.07 -17.48
N ALA A 157 -6.42 4.45 -18.65
CA ALA A 157 -7.84 4.71 -18.82
C ALA A 157 -8.68 3.44 -18.65
N GLU A 158 -8.26 2.33 -19.26
CA GLU A 158 -8.93 1.04 -19.14
C GLU A 158 -8.76 0.44 -17.74
N PHE A 159 -7.55 0.61 -17.15
CA PHE A 159 -7.30 0.25 -15.76
C PHE A 159 -8.31 0.92 -14.82
N LYS A 160 -8.52 2.23 -14.93
CA LYS A 160 -9.50 2.98 -14.12
C LYS A 160 -10.92 2.43 -14.30
N GLN A 161 -11.32 2.07 -15.53
CA GLN A 161 -12.63 1.49 -15.80
C GLN A 161 -12.79 0.11 -15.15
N ALA A 162 -11.77 -0.75 -15.23
CA ALA A 162 -11.77 -2.06 -14.62
C ALA A 162 -11.90 -1.96 -13.08
N ILE A 163 -11.12 -1.08 -12.46
CA ILE A 163 -11.21 -0.83 -11.01
C ILE A 163 -12.58 -0.24 -10.62
N ALA A 164 -13.13 0.68 -11.40
CA ALA A 164 -14.45 1.24 -11.14
C ALA A 164 -15.55 0.16 -11.18
N LYS A 165 -15.46 -0.78 -12.15
CA LYS A 165 -16.38 -1.93 -12.25
C LYS A 165 -16.26 -2.84 -11.03
N ALA A 166 -15.04 -3.19 -10.62
CA ALA A 166 -14.81 -4.02 -9.43
C ALA A 166 -15.35 -3.36 -8.16
N LYS A 167 -15.08 -2.06 -7.97
CA LYS A 167 -15.61 -1.28 -6.84
C LYS A 167 -17.14 -1.28 -6.80
N ALA A 168 -17.80 -1.07 -7.95
CA ALA A 168 -19.25 -1.10 -8.03
C ALA A 168 -19.84 -2.48 -7.64
N ALA A 169 -19.19 -3.57 -8.03
CA ALA A 169 -19.59 -4.92 -7.63
C ALA A 169 -19.43 -5.15 -6.12
N ILE A 170 -18.30 -4.73 -5.53
CA ILE A 170 -18.05 -4.79 -4.09
C ILE A 170 -19.08 -3.93 -3.32
N ASP A 171 -19.38 -2.72 -3.80
CA ASP A 171 -20.36 -1.82 -3.18
C ASP A 171 -21.79 -2.38 -3.22
N THR A 172 -22.10 -3.19 -4.23
CA THR A 172 -23.38 -3.91 -4.33
C THR A 172 -23.46 -5.04 -3.29
N GLU A 173 -22.35 -5.76 -3.07
CA GLU A 173 -22.25 -6.84 -2.10
C GLU A 173 -22.19 -6.30 -0.65
N PHE A 174 -21.54 -5.15 -0.45
CA PHE A 174 -21.33 -4.51 0.86
C PHE A 174 -21.84 -3.05 0.86
N PRO A 175 -23.15 -2.82 0.77
CA PRO A 175 -23.70 -1.47 0.60
C PRO A 175 -23.35 -0.56 1.79
N ARG A 176 -22.66 0.54 1.51
CA ARG A 176 -22.22 1.57 2.50
C ARG A 176 -21.24 1.06 3.57
N LYS A 177 -20.64 -0.12 3.39
CA LYS A 177 -19.71 -0.71 4.37
C LYS A 177 -18.23 -0.49 4.03
N VAL A 178 -17.91 -0.02 2.82
CA VAL A 178 -16.53 0.22 2.41
C VAL A 178 -16.10 1.61 2.85
N GLU A 179 -15.10 1.69 3.72
CA GLU A 179 -14.58 2.94 4.25
C GLU A 179 -13.68 3.69 3.27
N SER A 180 -12.86 2.96 2.53
CA SER A 180 -11.92 3.52 1.57
C SER A 180 -11.45 2.45 0.58
N TYR A 181 -11.13 2.89 -0.64
CA TYR A 181 -10.36 2.12 -1.63
C TYR A 181 -9.02 2.81 -1.92
N THR A 182 -8.40 3.43 -0.92
CA THR A 182 -7.09 4.04 -1.08
C THR A 182 -6.02 2.96 -1.15
N PHE A 183 -5.27 2.90 -2.26
CA PHE A 183 -4.29 1.85 -2.48
C PHE A 183 -3.03 2.31 -3.22
N LEU A 184 -1.97 1.50 -3.08
CA LEU A 184 -0.78 1.49 -3.91
C LEU A 184 -0.67 0.10 -4.54
N LEU A 185 -0.46 0.04 -5.85
CA LEU A 185 -0.32 -1.20 -6.60
C LEU A 185 0.93 -1.13 -7.48
N ILE A 186 1.85 -2.08 -7.31
CA ILE A 186 2.82 -2.40 -8.35
C ILE A 186 2.13 -3.30 -9.37
N ASP A 187 2.24 -2.96 -10.64
CA ASP A 187 1.64 -3.65 -11.76
C ASP A 187 2.68 -3.77 -12.89
N GLY A 188 3.43 -4.86 -12.91
CA GLY A 188 4.65 -4.98 -13.71
C GLY A 188 5.73 -4.02 -13.19
N ASP A 189 6.19 -3.11 -14.03
CA ASP A 189 7.22 -2.11 -13.69
C ASP A 189 6.64 -0.79 -13.14
N ARG A 190 5.33 -0.56 -13.25
CA ARG A 190 4.68 0.68 -12.84
C ARG A 190 4.08 0.63 -11.44
N VAL A 191 3.93 1.79 -10.82
CA VAL A 191 3.11 1.99 -9.63
C VAL A 191 1.84 2.73 -10.00
N ILE A 192 0.71 2.20 -9.56
CA ILE A 192 -0.59 2.89 -9.57
C ILE A 192 -0.92 3.30 -8.13
N ALA A 193 -1.10 4.59 -7.93
CA ALA A 193 -1.56 5.16 -6.67
C ALA A 193 -2.99 5.69 -6.83
N HIS A 194 -3.89 5.31 -5.93
CA HIS A 194 -5.28 5.76 -5.94
C HIS A 194 -5.73 6.17 -4.55
N ARG A 195 -6.30 7.37 -4.44
CA ARG A 195 -6.97 7.83 -3.23
C ARG A 195 -8.48 7.81 -3.44
N ASP A 196 -9.21 7.05 -2.59
CA ASP A 196 -10.68 7.05 -2.58
C ASP A 196 -11.18 6.81 -1.14
N ALA A 197 -11.27 7.90 -0.38
CA ALA A 197 -11.76 7.92 0.98
C ALA A 197 -13.28 8.19 0.99
N ARG A 198 -14.04 7.40 1.73
CA ARG A 198 -15.50 7.52 1.87
C ARG A 198 -15.93 7.91 3.28
N THR A 199 -15.21 7.36 4.28
CA THR A 199 -15.35 7.75 5.67
C THR A 199 -14.02 8.33 6.15
N CYS A 200 -14.00 9.05 7.25
CA CYS A 200 -12.80 9.69 7.79
C CYS A 200 -11.83 10.24 6.71
N VAL A 201 -12.35 11.04 5.79
CA VAL A 201 -11.62 11.54 4.61
C VAL A 201 -10.25 12.18 4.94
N PRO A 202 -10.06 12.88 6.07
CA PRO A 202 -8.75 13.41 6.44
C PRO A 202 -7.71 12.37 6.82
N TYR A 203 -8.11 11.15 7.19
CA TYR A 203 -7.20 10.05 7.52
C TYR A 203 -6.69 9.33 6.26
N TYR A 204 -7.59 8.98 5.35
CA TYR A 204 -7.23 8.26 4.13
C TYR A 204 -6.63 9.20 3.09
N THR A 205 -5.34 9.52 3.26
CA THR A 205 -4.59 10.44 2.39
C THR A 205 -3.49 9.74 1.62
N LEU A 206 -3.12 10.33 0.50
CA LEU A 206 -1.87 10.08 -0.21
C LEU A 206 -1.24 11.43 -0.55
N HIS A 207 0.06 11.53 -0.38
CA HIS A 207 0.88 12.69 -0.72
C HIS A 207 2.00 12.24 -1.64
N GLU A 208 2.37 13.07 -2.61
CA GLU A 208 3.51 12.82 -3.47
C GLU A 208 4.55 13.92 -3.35
N THR A 209 5.81 13.52 -3.53
CA THR A 209 6.95 14.38 -3.76
C THR A 209 7.91 13.68 -4.71
N GLY A 210 8.92 14.36 -5.19
CA GLY A 210 9.93 13.73 -6.03
C GLY A 210 10.96 14.70 -6.56
N THR A 211 11.94 14.10 -7.23
CA THR A 211 12.99 14.72 -8.04
C THR A 211 12.89 14.17 -9.45
N ASP A 212 13.79 14.56 -10.34
CA ASP A 212 13.87 14.00 -11.71
C ASP A 212 14.17 12.50 -11.71
N ASP A 213 14.87 11.99 -10.68
CA ASP A 213 15.32 10.61 -10.59
C ASP A 213 14.40 9.69 -9.75
N ALA A 214 13.51 10.26 -8.96
CA ALA A 214 12.66 9.46 -8.06
C ALA A 214 11.33 10.15 -7.74
N ARG A 215 10.25 9.36 -7.71
CA ARG A 215 8.92 9.76 -7.25
C ARG A 215 8.57 8.97 -5.99
N VAL A 216 8.02 9.65 -5.01
CA VAL A 216 7.61 9.07 -3.73
C VAL A 216 6.14 9.41 -3.48
N VAL A 217 5.35 8.40 -3.16
CA VAL A 217 3.96 8.54 -2.69
C VAL A 217 3.87 7.94 -1.29
N CYS A 218 3.33 8.68 -0.33
CA CYS A 218 3.16 8.20 1.04
C CYS A 218 1.82 8.64 1.62
N SER A 219 1.22 7.81 2.48
CA SER A 219 -0.01 8.17 3.18
C SER A 219 0.19 9.30 4.19
N GLU A 220 1.41 9.48 4.69
CA GLU A 220 1.81 10.59 5.55
C GLU A 220 3.07 11.25 5.00
N VAL A 221 3.17 12.58 5.16
CA VAL A 221 4.40 13.31 4.83
C VAL A 221 5.54 12.82 5.70
N LEU A 222 6.66 12.44 5.09
CA LEU A 222 7.88 12.06 5.81
C LEU A 222 8.77 13.31 5.97
N PRO A 223 8.95 13.85 7.18
CA PRO A 223 9.70 15.09 7.40
C PRO A 223 11.18 15.01 6.99
N THR A 224 11.72 13.80 6.93
CA THR A 224 13.11 13.54 6.52
C THR A 224 13.32 13.60 5.01
N LEU A 225 12.26 13.58 4.21
CA LEU A 225 12.36 13.73 2.77
C LEU A 225 12.19 15.19 2.37
N PRO A 226 13.22 15.80 1.80
CA PRO A 226 13.12 17.17 1.28
C PRO A 226 12.15 17.24 0.09
N GLY A 227 11.60 18.42 -0.12
CA GLY A 227 10.76 18.70 -1.27
C GLY A 227 9.37 19.20 -0.90
N ARG A 228 8.65 19.61 -1.94
CA ARG A 228 7.27 20.06 -1.80
C ARG A 228 6.33 18.87 -1.97
N TRP A 229 5.56 18.56 -0.92
CA TRP A 229 4.54 17.52 -0.95
C TRP A 229 3.21 18.05 -1.51
N ARG A 230 2.62 17.31 -2.43
CA ARG A 230 1.26 17.55 -2.94
C ARG A 230 0.34 16.44 -2.43
N MET A 231 -0.78 16.81 -1.85
CA MET A 231 -1.82 15.84 -1.47
C MET A 231 -2.68 15.47 -2.70
N PHE A 232 -2.98 14.19 -2.86
CA PHE A 232 -3.93 13.69 -3.87
C PHE A 232 -5.35 14.19 -3.58
N ARG A 233 -6.07 14.56 -4.62
CA ARG A 233 -7.52 14.78 -4.51
C ARG A 233 -8.23 13.46 -4.27
N ASN A 234 -9.39 13.49 -3.61
CA ASN A 234 -10.22 12.29 -3.49
C ASN A 234 -10.73 11.85 -4.86
N GLY A 235 -10.61 10.56 -5.17
CA GLY A 235 -10.87 9.98 -6.50
C GLY A 235 -9.68 10.03 -7.47
N GLU A 236 -8.54 10.62 -7.09
CA GLU A 236 -7.38 10.74 -7.97
C GLU A 236 -6.66 9.41 -8.18
N PHE A 237 -6.31 9.14 -9.43
CA PHE A 237 -5.39 8.09 -9.86
C PHE A 237 -4.12 8.70 -10.44
N VAL A 238 -2.97 8.17 -10.03
CA VAL A 238 -1.67 8.53 -10.61
C VAL A 238 -0.95 7.26 -11.01
N GLU A 239 -0.47 7.22 -12.25
CA GLU A 239 0.47 6.21 -12.75
C GLU A 239 1.88 6.79 -12.69
N ILE A 240 2.81 6.01 -12.16
CA ILE A 240 4.22 6.38 -12.05
C ILE A 240 5.05 5.25 -12.64
N ARG A 241 5.92 5.58 -13.58
CA ARG A 241 6.88 4.63 -14.18
C ARG A 241 8.28 5.04 -13.82
N PRO A 242 9.18 4.06 -13.72
CA PRO A 242 10.61 4.31 -13.59
C PRO A 242 11.21 5.08 -14.77
#